data_faa257e44707d883afc337ff04eb2c99
#
_entry.id   faa257e44707d883afc337ff04eb2c99
#
_cell.length_a   1.000
_cell.length_b   1.000
_cell.length_c   1.000
_cell.angle_alpha   90.00
_cell.angle_beta   90.00
_cell.angle_gamma   90.00
#
_symmetry.space_group_name_H-M   'P 1'
#
loop_
_entity.id
_entity.type
_entity.pdbx_description
1 polymer ?
#
loop_
_entity_poly.entity_id
_entity_poly.type
_entity_poly.pdbx_seq_one_letter_code
_entity_poly.pdbx_strand_id
1 'polypeptide(L)'
;MRAEDGFSLIVVLTVMLITSALIVAGLTATRTDIHLSSTSANHTQAYYAALAGVQEYAYKLQNNPDYWETCEGPSGESEVPEGKKGEGAHYEVTVLPAESAPTGTTACSSASPFKTAIESKGEFANTFRIEAIGCSGAAKLTSCQKQPATVQVRRVVATFGVTGFLDFAYFTQYEDEDYTLTGASQSECEQYYSVRSKDKANCTEIEFAPEDGVRGPMHTDDAANVCGNVEFGRKGEEPPDTVEINGGVNLVCTGSSPTYNTATGTYTKGKELKAPESDTSLKLYVESANEFEGATHLVLNGASNTIEVTNQGTTHTISWPANGLIYIGKKEKGGTCTYSYKQVAADLSNEVPEEEGCGTVYVNGSYSKSLTIAAERELIINGNIIPTGVTPGEEPAGTETLGLIASHFVRIYHPVEQTYKKKGSSCEPHDTEINSKTCERENNTGGCDAENVAGSLESPWIYAAILSTSHSFLVDNPDCGNQKQLGKLNIYGAIAQKFRGIVGTAGTPSTGYLKNYVYDERLATDEPPYFLAPLKAGWKVIRETAAEAG
;
A
#
# COMPACT_ATOMS: atom_id res chain seq x y z
N MET A 1 -73.09 -52.64 -47.32
CA MET A 1 -73.43 -51.70 -46.19
C MET A 1 -72.52 -52.06 -45.02
N ARG A 2 -71.84 -51.04 -44.56
CA ARG A 2 -71.14 -50.88 -43.29
C ARG A 2 -69.93 -51.81 -43.02
N ALA A 3 -68.77 -51.32 -43.41
CA ALA A 3 -67.48 -51.67 -42.89
C ALA A 3 -66.74 -50.42 -42.47
N GLU A 4 -67.39 -49.46 -41.72
CA GLU A 4 -66.74 -48.20 -41.31
C GLU A 4 -66.57 -48.05 -39.79
N ASP A 5 -67.22 -48.88 -38.97
CA ASP A 5 -67.22 -48.70 -37.52
C ASP A 5 -65.96 -49.20 -36.80
N GLY A 6 -65.11 -50.03 -37.47
CA GLY A 6 -63.87 -50.55 -36.90
C GLY A 6 -62.66 -49.58 -37.00
N PHE A 7 -62.67 -48.72 -38.01
CA PHE A 7 -61.54 -47.83 -38.29
C PHE A 7 -61.47 -46.65 -37.26
N SER A 8 -62.64 -46.18 -36.84
CA SER A 8 -62.77 -45.10 -35.84
C SER A 8 -62.23 -45.50 -34.48
N LEU A 9 -62.43 -46.73 -34.04
CA LEU A 9 -61.94 -47.22 -32.76
C LEU A 9 -60.41 -47.30 -32.71
N ILE A 10 -59.77 -47.76 -33.80
CA ILE A 10 -58.31 -47.85 -33.90
C ILE A 10 -57.68 -46.49 -33.91
N VAL A 11 -58.27 -45.51 -34.60
CA VAL A 11 -57.76 -44.14 -34.60
C VAL A 11 -57.88 -43.51 -33.21
N VAL A 12 -58.98 -43.67 -32.51
CA VAL A 12 -59.15 -43.18 -31.15
C VAL A 12 -58.17 -43.82 -30.18
N LEU A 13 -57.94 -45.12 -30.26
CA LEU A 13 -56.95 -45.83 -29.43
C LEU A 13 -55.53 -45.38 -29.72
N THR A 14 -55.15 -45.18 -30.98
CA THR A 14 -53.83 -44.67 -31.35
C THR A 14 -53.63 -43.24 -30.89
N VAL A 15 -54.60 -42.36 -31.02
CA VAL A 15 -54.53 -40.97 -30.49
C VAL A 15 -54.40 -40.98 -28.97
N MET A 16 -55.19 -41.82 -28.26
CA MET A 16 -55.07 -41.93 -26.79
C MET A 16 -53.68 -42.47 -26.38
N LEU A 17 -53.09 -43.39 -27.11
CA LEU A 17 -51.79 -43.95 -26.82
C LEU A 17 -50.69 -42.92 -27.06
N ILE A 18 -50.75 -42.15 -28.16
CA ILE A 18 -49.83 -41.06 -28.45
C ILE A 18 -49.96 -39.95 -27.44
N THR A 19 -51.15 -39.51 -27.09
CA THR A 19 -51.35 -38.46 -26.08
C THR A 19 -50.91 -38.90 -24.70
N SER A 20 -51.13 -40.15 -24.30
CA SER A 20 -50.62 -40.71 -23.04
C SER A 20 -49.08 -40.76 -23.03
N ALA A 21 -48.46 -41.17 -24.13
CA ALA A 21 -46.99 -41.17 -24.26
C ALA A 21 -46.40 -39.74 -24.19
N LEU A 22 -47.03 -38.76 -24.83
CA LEU A 22 -46.62 -37.35 -24.76
C LEU A 22 -46.78 -36.76 -23.37
N ILE A 23 -47.86 -37.09 -22.64
CA ILE A 23 -48.06 -36.68 -21.25
C ILE A 23 -46.95 -37.29 -20.35
N VAL A 24 -46.65 -38.57 -20.49
CA VAL A 24 -45.60 -39.22 -19.69
C VAL A 24 -44.24 -38.62 -20.03
N ALA A 25 -43.92 -38.37 -21.30
CA ALA A 25 -42.69 -37.73 -21.72
C ALA A 25 -42.58 -36.28 -21.17
N GLY A 26 -43.67 -35.52 -21.21
CA GLY A 26 -43.73 -34.19 -20.65
C GLY A 26 -43.54 -34.16 -19.11
N LEU A 27 -44.18 -35.11 -18.41
CA LEU A 27 -44.00 -35.26 -16.96
C LEU A 27 -42.60 -35.69 -16.55
N THR A 28 -41.93 -36.52 -17.32
CA THR A 28 -40.55 -36.89 -17.07
C THR A 28 -39.58 -35.75 -17.33
N ALA A 29 -39.78 -34.98 -18.41
CA ALA A 29 -38.97 -33.81 -18.72
C ALA A 29 -39.12 -32.75 -17.62
N THR A 30 -40.36 -32.42 -17.19
CA THR A 30 -40.60 -31.46 -16.11
C THR A 30 -40.03 -31.88 -14.76
N ARG A 31 -40.06 -33.19 -14.45
CA ARG A 31 -39.42 -33.69 -13.22
C ARG A 31 -37.89 -33.56 -13.29
N THR A 32 -37.28 -33.80 -14.44
CA THR A 32 -35.84 -33.62 -14.63
C THR A 32 -35.45 -32.14 -14.50
N ASP A 33 -36.22 -31.24 -15.11
CA ASP A 33 -35.96 -29.81 -15.03
C ASP A 33 -36.12 -29.24 -13.59
N ILE A 34 -37.13 -29.73 -12.85
CA ILE A 34 -37.34 -29.36 -11.43
C ILE A 34 -36.15 -29.87 -10.58
N HIS A 35 -35.68 -31.09 -10.82
CA HIS A 35 -34.52 -31.62 -10.12
C HIS A 35 -33.25 -30.85 -10.43
N LEU A 36 -32.98 -30.51 -11.67
CA LEU A 36 -31.83 -29.72 -12.09
C LEU A 36 -31.89 -28.32 -11.48
N SER A 37 -33.05 -27.67 -11.53
CA SER A 37 -33.28 -26.36 -10.95
C SER A 37 -33.09 -26.36 -9.43
N SER A 38 -33.62 -27.35 -8.72
CA SER A 38 -33.45 -27.46 -7.26
C SER A 38 -32.01 -27.76 -6.87
N THR A 39 -31.32 -28.59 -7.64
CA THR A 39 -29.89 -28.88 -7.41
C THR A 39 -29.04 -27.63 -7.63
N SER A 40 -29.28 -26.88 -8.70
CA SER A 40 -28.60 -25.59 -8.95
C SER A 40 -28.85 -24.57 -7.85
N ALA A 41 -30.09 -24.44 -7.40
CA ALA A 41 -30.44 -23.55 -6.28
C ALA A 41 -29.72 -23.95 -4.98
N ASN A 42 -29.67 -25.24 -4.66
CA ASN A 42 -28.97 -25.75 -3.49
C ASN A 42 -27.45 -25.54 -3.58
N HIS A 43 -26.84 -25.68 -4.76
CA HIS A 43 -25.45 -25.34 -4.97
C HIS A 43 -25.15 -23.88 -4.73
N THR A 44 -26.00 -23.00 -5.27
CA THR A 44 -25.89 -21.54 -5.06
C THR A 44 -26.04 -21.18 -3.58
N GLN A 45 -27.01 -21.79 -2.91
CA GLN A 45 -27.23 -21.58 -1.48
C GLN A 45 -26.03 -22.03 -0.64
N ALA A 46 -25.44 -23.18 -0.93
CA ALA A 46 -24.25 -23.68 -0.25
C ALA A 46 -23.03 -22.75 -0.46
N TYR A 47 -22.87 -22.25 -1.69
CA TYR A 47 -21.79 -21.30 -1.99
C TYR A 47 -21.92 -19.99 -1.22
N TYR A 48 -23.12 -19.39 -1.19
CA TYR A 48 -23.33 -18.17 -0.42
C TYR A 48 -23.21 -18.38 1.09
N ALA A 49 -23.55 -19.56 1.59
CA ALA A 49 -23.31 -19.91 2.99
C ALA A 49 -21.80 -19.95 3.30
N ALA A 50 -20.98 -20.54 2.42
CA ALA A 50 -19.52 -20.50 2.59
C ALA A 50 -18.98 -19.06 2.57
N LEU A 51 -19.46 -18.21 1.65
CA LEU A 51 -19.08 -16.79 1.62
C LEU A 51 -19.51 -16.04 2.89
N ALA A 52 -20.69 -16.34 3.44
CA ALA A 52 -21.13 -15.75 4.73
C ALA A 52 -20.15 -16.12 5.85
N GLY A 53 -19.63 -17.35 5.86
CA GLY A 53 -18.59 -17.76 6.80
C GLY A 53 -17.29 -16.97 6.63
N VAL A 54 -16.85 -16.71 5.40
CA VAL A 54 -15.68 -15.86 5.12
C VAL A 54 -15.91 -14.45 5.63
N GLN A 55 -17.08 -13.86 5.36
CA GLN A 55 -17.43 -12.52 5.81
C GLN A 55 -17.52 -12.40 7.33
N GLU A 56 -18.08 -13.41 8.02
CA GLU A 56 -18.10 -13.41 9.49
C GLU A 56 -16.69 -13.49 10.06
N TYR A 57 -15.82 -14.32 9.47
CA TYR A 57 -14.42 -14.40 9.89
C TYR A 57 -13.71 -13.07 9.70
N ALA A 58 -13.89 -12.42 8.55
CA ALA A 58 -13.36 -11.09 8.28
C ALA A 58 -13.87 -10.04 9.29
N TYR A 59 -15.15 -10.07 9.64
CA TYR A 59 -15.72 -9.20 10.66
C TYR A 59 -15.09 -9.41 12.04
N LYS A 60 -14.85 -10.67 12.44
CA LYS A 60 -14.16 -10.98 13.71
C LYS A 60 -12.72 -10.46 13.71
N LEU A 61 -12.00 -10.58 12.61
CA LEU A 61 -10.65 -10.02 12.44
C LEU A 61 -10.63 -8.48 12.48
N GLN A 62 -11.66 -7.82 11.94
CA GLN A 62 -11.78 -6.36 12.03
C GLN A 62 -11.93 -5.88 13.48
N ASN A 63 -12.64 -6.64 14.31
CA ASN A 63 -12.83 -6.30 15.72
C ASN A 63 -11.67 -6.76 16.62
N ASN A 64 -11.00 -7.83 16.25
CA ASN A 64 -9.84 -8.37 16.94
C ASN A 64 -8.83 -8.90 15.90
N PRO A 65 -7.80 -8.13 15.53
CA PRO A 65 -6.79 -8.55 14.56
C PRO A 65 -6.07 -9.85 14.91
N ASP A 66 -6.03 -10.22 16.19
CA ASP A 66 -5.40 -11.44 16.68
C ASP A 66 -6.39 -12.62 16.77
N TYR A 67 -7.61 -12.47 16.23
CA TYR A 67 -8.63 -13.53 16.28
C TYR A 67 -8.17 -14.83 15.63
N TRP A 68 -7.40 -14.76 14.56
CA TRP A 68 -6.82 -15.94 13.88
C TRP A 68 -5.92 -16.78 14.80
N GLU A 69 -5.33 -16.16 15.80
CA GLU A 69 -4.48 -16.84 16.79
C GLU A 69 -5.29 -17.76 17.72
N THR A 70 -6.56 -17.50 17.89
CA THR A 70 -7.42 -18.38 18.72
C THR A 70 -7.68 -19.72 18.06
N CYS A 71 -7.44 -19.82 16.74
CA CYS A 71 -7.78 -20.99 15.94
C CYS A 71 -9.28 -21.33 15.93
N GLU A 72 -10.11 -20.46 16.44
CA GLU A 72 -11.56 -20.63 16.41
C GLU A 72 -12.10 -20.30 15.02
N GLY A 73 -12.93 -21.19 14.51
CA GLY A 73 -13.70 -20.93 13.29
C GLY A 73 -15.16 -20.66 13.65
N PRO A 74 -15.77 -19.58 13.15
CA PRO A 74 -17.20 -19.38 13.31
C PRO A 74 -17.97 -20.47 12.58
N SER A 75 -19.09 -20.85 13.16
CA SER A 75 -20.09 -21.70 12.50
C SER A 75 -21.47 -21.10 12.76
N GLY A 76 -22.32 -21.10 11.76
CA GLY A 76 -23.61 -20.47 11.88
C GLY A 76 -24.59 -20.86 10.77
N GLU A 77 -25.75 -20.29 10.88
CA GLU A 77 -26.81 -20.38 9.87
C GLU A 77 -26.82 -19.06 9.09
N SER A 78 -26.76 -19.13 7.76
CA SER A 78 -26.88 -17.94 6.93
C SER A 78 -28.26 -17.32 7.09
N GLU A 79 -28.36 -16.00 7.03
CA GLU A 79 -29.63 -15.28 7.16
C GLU A 79 -30.67 -15.82 6.19
N VAL A 80 -31.85 -16.16 6.74
CA VAL A 80 -33.04 -16.58 5.99
C VAL A 80 -34.12 -15.53 6.16
N PRO A 81 -34.97 -15.32 5.13
CA PRO A 81 -36.11 -14.44 5.26
C PRO A 81 -36.99 -14.79 6.46
N GLU A 82 -37.53 -13.76 7.10
CA GLU A 82 -38.36 -13.86 8.29
C GLU A 82 -39.48 -14.90 8.12
N GLY A 83 -39.57 -15.88 9.03
CA GLY A 83 -40.55 -16.97 8.98
C GLY A 83 -40.04 -18.34 8.56
N LYS A 84 -38.78 -18.47 8.15
CA LYS A 84 -38.16 -19.75 7.75
C LYS A 84 -36.98 -20.18 8.63
N LYS A 85 -37.00 -19.86 9.91
CA LYS A 85 -35.98 -20.28 10.86
C LYS A 85 -35.83 -21.81 10.87
N GLY A 86 -34.59 -22.28 10.70
CA GLY A 86 -34.23 -23.70 10.65
C GLY A 86 -34.23 -24.29 9.23
N GLU A 87 -34.47 -23.49 8.19
CA GLU A 87 -34.31 -23.90 6.77
C GLU A 87 -33.12 -23.19 6.11
N GLY A 88 -32.29 -22.45 6.88
CA GLY A 88 -31.11 -21.74 6.38
C GLY A 88 -29.97 -22.66 6.02
N ALA A 89 -29.14 -22.22 5.08
CA ALA A 89 -27.88 -22.90 4.81
C ALA A 89 -26.91 -22.70 5.97
N HIS A 90 -26.09 -23.68 6.24
CA HIS A 90 -25.09 -23.63 7.31
C HIS A 90 -23.69 -23.42 6.75
N TYR A 91 -22.80 -22.83 7.57
CA TYR A 91 -21.38 -22.73 7.27
C TYR A 91 -20.53 -23.10 8.49
N GLU A 92 -19.34 -23.57 8.21
CA GLU A 92 -18.27 -23.85 9.16
C GLU A 92 -16.98 -23.28 8.61
N VAL A 93 -16.19 -22.63 9.45
CA VAL A 93 -14.90 -22.08 9.06
C VAL A 93 -13.79 -22.75 9.85
N THR A 94 -12.68 -23.03 9.16
CA THR A 94 -11.49 -23.64 9.77
C THR A 94 -10.25 -22.92 9.26
N VAL A 95 -9.31 -22.60 10.15
CA VAL A 95 -8.00 -22.08 9.77
C VAL A 95 -7.16 -23.20 9.17
N LEU A 96 -6.58 -22.97 8.00
CA LEU A 96 -5.73 -23.93 7.31
C LEU A 96 -4.25 -23.75 7.72
N PRO A 97 -3.45 -24.84 7.66
CA PRO A 97 -2.00 -24.70 7.75
C PRO A 97 -1.45 -23.95 6.55
N ALA A 98 -0.30 -23.30 6.72
CA ALA A 98 0.45 -22.72 5.61
C ALA A 98 0.73 -23.76 4.52
N GLU A 99 0.81 -23.34 3.25
CA GLU A 99 1.15 -24.26 2.14
C GLU A 99 2.56 -24.81 2.27
N SER A 100 3.47 -24.00 2.82
CA SER A 100 4.85 -24.40 3.11
C SER A 100 4.99 -25.33 4.32
N ALA A 101 3.92 -25.57 5.09
CA ALA A 101 3.95 -26.45 6.26
C ALA A 101 4.09 -27.92 5.82
N PRO A 102 4.81 -28.78 6.60
CA PRO A 102 4.93 -30.19 6.32
C PRO A 102 3.56 -30.89 6.21
N THR A 103 3.45 -31.87 5.32
CA THR A 103 2.23 -32.65 5.11
C THR A 103 1.77 -33.29 6.43
N GLY A 104 0.49 -33.12 6.77
CA GLY A 104 -0.09 -33.62 8.01
C GLY A 104 -0.01 -32.66 9.19
N THR A 105 0.53 -31.45 8.98
CA THR A 105 0.48 -30.38 9.99
C THR A 105 -0.95 -29.86 10.14
N THR A 106 -1.40 -29.68 11.35
CA THR A 106 -2.64 -28.96 11.64
C THR A 106 -2.32 -27.50 11.96
N ALA A 107 -3.08 -26.57 11.41
CA ALA A 107 -2.87 -25.14 11.62
C ALA A 107 -2.85 -24.75 13.12
N CYS A 108 -3.61 -25.48 13.90
CA CYS A 108 -3.92 -25.17 15.28
C CYS A 108 -3.54 -26.34 16.18
N SER A 109 -2.23 -26.61 16.33
CA SER A 109 -1.75 -27.54 17.34
C SER A 109 -1.55 -26.81 18.67
N SER A 110 -1.92 -27.45 19.76
CA SER A 110 -1.80 -26.93 21.14
C SER A 110 -0.38 -26.52 21.56
N ALA A 111 0.65 -26.88 20.78
CA ALA A 111 2.06 -26.60 21.10
C ALA A 111 2.60 -25.32 20.42
N SER A 112 2.01 -24.84 19.35
CA SER A 112 2.45 -23.61 18.66
C SER A 112 1.41 -23.20 17.60
N PRO A 113 0.27 -22.66 18.02
CA PRO A 113 -0.87 -22.49 17.12
C PRO A 113 -0.60 -21.58 15.91
N PHE A 114 0.32 -20.61 16.05
CA PHE A 114 0.48 -19.54 15.05
C PHE A 114 1.51 -19.82 13.95
N LYS A 115 2.61 -20.47 14.29
CA LYS A 115 3.74 -20.64 13.36
C LYS A 115 3.46 -21.54 12.17
N THR A 116 2.39 -22.33 12.24
CA THR A 116 2.02 -23.28 11.20
C THR A 116 0.88 -22.78 10.30
N ALA A 117 0.19 -21.70 10.66
CA ALA A 117 -0.89 -21.12 9.88
C ALA A 117 -0.39 -20.00 8.96
N ILE A 118 0.60 -19.21 9.40
CA ILE A 118 1.17 -18.11 8.62
C ILE A 118 2.14 -18.64 7.57
N GLU A 119 1.94 -18.22 6.33
CA GLU A 119 2.88 -18.46 5.25
C GLU A 119 4.15 -17.63 5.47
N SER A 120 5.30 -18.30 5.55
CA SER A 120 6.56 -17.65 5.91
C SER A 120 7.44 -17.29 4.71
N LYS A 121 7.07 -17.73 3.51
CA LYS A 121 7.88 -17.55 2.28
C LYS A 121 7.00 -17.50 1.04
N GLY A 122 7.53 -16.88 -0.01
CA GLY A 122 6.89 -16.83 -1.33
C GLY A 122 5.93 -15.67 -1.50
N GLU A 123 5.19 -15.68 -2.58
CA GLU A 123 4.20 -14.68 -3.00
C GLU A 123 3.16 -14.34 -1.91
N PHE A 124 2.83 -15.31 -1.05
CA PHE A 124 1.84 -15.15 0.03
C PHE A 124 2.48 -15.10 1.42
N ALA A 125 3.72 -14.61 1.54
CA ALA A 125 4.34 -14.41 2.85
C ALA A 125 3.47 -13.48 3.72
N ASN A 126 3.47 -13.73 5.04
CA ASN A 126 2.66 -13.00 6.02
C ASN A 126 1.13 -13.08 5.82
N THR A 127 0.67 -14.11 5.11
CA THR A 127 -0.76 -14.40 4.95
C THR A 127 -1.16 -15.66 5.70
N PHE A 128 -2.44 -15.82 5.97
CA PHE A 128 -3.01 -17.08 6.42
C PHE A 128 -4.28 -17.39 5.64
N ARG A 129 -4.69 -18.67 5.67
CA ARG A 129 -5.84 -19.13 4.93
C ARG A 129 -6.88 -19.76 5.83
N ILE A 130 -8.13 -19.57 5.45
CA ILE A 130 -9.26 -20.30 6.02
C ILE A 130 -9.96 -21.12 4.96
N GLU A 131 -10.56 -22.22 5.35
CA GLU A 131 -11.56 -22.94 4.56
C GLU A 131 -12.93 -22.68 5.17
N ALA A 132 -13.83 -22.13 4.38
CA ALA A 132 -15.23 -22.00 4.72
C ALA A 132 -16.03 -23.07 3.96
N ILE A 133 -16.71 -23.94 4.67
CA ILE A 133 -17.57 -24.99 4.11
C ILE A 133 -19.00 -24.55 4.30
N GLY A 134 -19.73 -24.36 3.21
CA GLY A 134 -21.15 -24.09 3.21
C GLY A 134 -21.97 -25.29 2.76
N CYS A 135 -23.11 -25.51 3.36
CA CYS A 135 -24.06 -26.55 2.96
C CYS A 135 -25.49 -26.02 2.80
N SER A 136 -26.20 -26.53 1.79
CA SER A 136 -27.58 -26.14 1.54
C SER A 136 -28.49 -26.58 2.67
N GLY A 137 -29.52 -25.76 2.96
CA GLY A 137 -30.40 -25.96 4.09
C GLY A 137 -31.15 -27.29 4.07
N ALA A 138 -31.06 -28.01 5.18
CA ALA A 138 -32.03 -28.99 5.61
C ALA A 138 -32.15 -28.81 7.11
N ALA A 139 -33.35 -28.78 7.64
CA ALA A 139 -33.60 -28.54 9.05
C ALA A 139 -32.67 -29.32 9.99
N LYS A 140 -31.95 -28.62 10.90
CA LYS A 140 -31.13 -29.16 11.97
C LYS A 140 -29.79 -29.78 11.58
N LEU A 141 -29.03 -29.16 10.67
CA LEU A 141 -27.64 -29.55 10.46
C LEU A 141 -26.78 -28.97 11.59
N THR A 142 -26.00 -29.85 12.22
CA THR A 142 -24.99 -29.45 13.23
C THR A 142 -23.58 -29.36 12.64
N SER A 143 -23.37 -29.86 11.43
CA SER A 143 -22.09 -29.84 10.72
C SER A 143 -22.27 -30.04 9.21
N CYS A 144 -21.51 -29.32 8.43
CA CYS A 144 -21.44 -29.50 6.97
C CYS A 144 -20.52 -30.63 6.52
N GLN A 145 -19.74 -31.23 7.43
CA GLN A 145 -18.75 -32.28 7.08
C GLN A 145 -19.35 -33.69 6.94
N LYS A 146 -20.48 -33.98 7.59
CA LYS A 146 -21.13 -35.28 7.57
C LYS A 146 -22.57 -35.15 7.15
N GLN A 147 -22.81 -35.07 5.83
CA GLN A 147 -24.14 -34.80 5.30
C GLN A 147 -24.68 -35.94 4.42
N PRO A 148 -26.04 -36.14 4.40
CA PRO A 148 -26.65 -37.01 3.43
C PRO A 148 -26.42 -36.51 2.00
N ALA A 149 -26.42 -37.41 1.04
CA ALA A 149 -26.19 -37.10 -0.40
C ALA A 149 -27.18 -36.08 -1.02
N THR A 150 -28.25 -35.76 -0.30
CA THR A 150 -29.25 -34.74 -0.72
C THR A 150 -28.83 -33.30 -0.40
N VAL A 151 -27.83 -33.09 0.45
CA VAL A 151 -27.33 -31.80 0.83
C VAL A 151 -26.15 -31.44 -0.07
N GLN A 152 -26.21 -30.27 -0.68
CA GLN A 152 -25.10 -29.76 -1.50
C GLN A 152 -24.10 -29.05 -0.60
N VAL A 153 -22.81 -29.33 -0.82
CA VAL A 153 -21.70 -28.72 -0.08
C VAL A 153 -20.83 -27.94 -1.03
N ARG A 154 -20.38 -26.78 -0.61
CA ARG A 154 -19.40 -25.94 -1.32
C ARG A 154 -18.31 -25.49 -0.36
N ARG A 155 -17.09 -25.42 -0.89
CA ARG A 155 -15.92 -24.97 -0.14
C ARG A 155 -15.37 -23.71 -0.77
N VAL A 156 -15.02 -22.75 0.05
CA VAL A 156 -14.32 -21.53 -0.34
C VAL A 156 -13.08 -21.43 0.52
N VAL A 157 -11.93 -21.32 -0.11
CA VAL A 157 -10.68 -21.00 0.57
C VAL A 157 -10.43 -19.51 0.41
N ALA A 158 -10.36 -18.79 1.52
CA ALA A 158 -10.02 -17.37 1.55
C ALA A 158 -8.62 -17.19 2.15
N THR A 159 -7.79 -16.41 1.46
CA THR A 159 -6.48 -15.99 1.94
C THR A 159 -6.60 -14.58 2.51
N PHE A 160 -6.14 -14.42 3.74
CA PHE A 160 -6.11 -13.13 4.44
C PHE A 160 -4.67 -12.61 4.43
N GLY A 161 -4.50 -11.38 3.94
CA GLY A 161 -3.27 -10.60 4.05
C GLY A 161 -3.46 -9.42 4.98
N VAL A 162 -2.37 -8.91 5.48
CA VAL A 162 -2.37 -7.70 6.33
C VAL A 162 -2.56 -6.49 5.43
N THR A 163 -3.42 -5.55 5.80
CA THR A 163 -3.48 -4.26 5.11
C THR A 163 -2.14 -3.55 5.30
N GLY A 164 -1.42 -3.34 4.22
CA GLY A 164 -0.10 -2.74 4.21
C GLY A 164 -0.10 -1.29 3.72
N PHE A 165 1.03 -0.60 3.89
CA PHE A 165 1.24 0.71 3.25
C PHE A 165 1.23 0.59 1.73
N LEU A 166 1.63 -0.58 1.22
CA LEU A 166 1.73 -0.86 -0.21
C LEU A 166 0.39 -1.10 -0.90
N ASP A 167 -0.70 -1.15 -0.15
CA ASP A 167 -2.06 -1.12 -0.72
C ASP A 167 -2.44 0.26 -1.25
N PHE A 168 -1.64 1.29 -0.96
CA PHE A 168 -1.92 2.67 -1.30
C PHE A 168 -0.78 3.30 -2.11
N ALA A 169 -1.12 4.05 -3.13
CA ALA A 169 -0.17 4.91 -3.84
C ALA A 169 0.37 6.02 -2.91
N TYR A 170 -0.45 6.41 -1.94
CA TYR A 170 -0.14 7.46 -1.00
C TYR A 170 -0.77 7.16 0.36
N PHE A 171 0.06 7.13 1.38
CA PHE A 171 -0.32 7.04 2.78
C PHE A 171 0.33 8.17 3.59
N THR A 172 -0.46 8.81 4.44
CA THR A 172 0.04 9.79 5.42
C THR A 172 -0.72 9.65 6.74
N GLN A 173 0.00 9.66 7.85
CA GLN A 173 -0.64 9.65 9.16
C GLN A 173 -1.11 11.06 9.56
N TYR A 174 -0.28 12.10 9.34
CA TYR A 174 -0.60 13.51 9.61
C TYR A 174 -0.39 14.36 8.37
N GLU A 175 -1.40 15.14 7.96
CA GLU A 175 -1.37 16.01 6.77
C GLU A 175 -0.76 17.40 7.07
N ASP A 176 0.17 17.46 8.00
CA ASP A 176 0.95 18.64 8.35
C ASP A 176 2.45 18.41 8.19
N GLU A 177 3.18 19.51 8.09
CA GLU A 177 4.63 19.52 8.00
C GLU A 177 5.25 19.00 9.30
N ASP A 178 6.35 18.29 9.16
CA ASP A 178 7.08 17.72 10.28
C ASP A 178 7.49 18.79 11.31
N TYR A 179 7.18 18.53 12.57
CA TYR A 179 7.45 19.44 13.68
C TYR A 179 8.93 19.80 13.82
N THR A 180 9.85 18.95 13.39
CA THR A 180 11.29 19.23 13.45
C THR A 180 11.71 20.30 12.46
N LEU A 181 10.95 20.49 11.38
CA LEU A 181 11.19 21.53 10.37
C LEU A 181 10.59 22.87 10.78
N THR A 182 9.38 22.86 11.33
CA THR A 182 8.67 24.08 11.75
C THR A 182 9.15 24.64 13.07
N GLY A 183 9.72 23.79 13.93
CA GLY A 183 10.06 24.12 15.31
C GLY A 183 8.86 24.07 16.26
N ALA A 184 7.76 23.48 15.83
CA ALA A 184 6.61 23.15 16.66
C ALA A 184 6.94 22.05 17.69
N SER A 185 6.04 21.83 18.64
CA SER A 185 6.18 20.67 19.53
C SER A 185 5.61 19.41 18.87
N GLN A 186 6.27 18.29 19.07
CA GLN A 186 5.82 16.99 18.57
C GLN A 186 4.37 16.68 19.00
N SER A 187 4.06 16.92 20.29
CA SER A 187 2.73 16.63 20.84
C SER A 187 1.60 17.52 20.28
N GLU A 188 1.93 18.62 19.61
CA GLU A 188 0.96 19.46 18.92
C GLU A 188 0.71 18.99 17.49
N CYS A 189 1.77 18.60 16.77
CA CYS A 189 1.66 18.14 15.39
C CYS A 189 1.25 16.68 15.27
N GLU A 190 1.48 15.84 16.27
CA GLU A 190 0.92 14.49 16.34
C GLU A 190 -0.54 14.48 16.80
N GLN A 191 -1.33 15.42 16.31
CA GLN A 191 -2.78 15.49 16.53
C GLN A 191 -3.47 15.66 15.18
N TYR A 192 -4.53 14.88 14.94
CA TYR A 192 -5.32 15.04 13.73
C TYR A 192 -5.99 16.42 13.68
N TYR A 193 -6.17 16.94 12.49
CA TYR A 193 -6.77 18.25 12.23
C TYR A 193 -8.05 18.53 13.03
N SER A 194 -8.91 17.54 13.19
CA SER A 194 -10.17 17.66 13.94
C SER A 194 -9.98 17.99 15.43
N VAL A 195 -8.81 17.68 15.99
CA VAL A 195 -8.47 17.88 17.42
C VAL A 195 -7.44 18.98 17.60
N ARG A 196 -6.63 19.24 16.57
CA ARG A 196 -5.57 20.26 16.59
C ARG A 196 -6.15 21.65 16.84
N SER A 197 -5.63 22.35 17.84
CA SER A 197 -6.03 23.72 18.13
C SER A 197 -5.55 24.66 17.03
N LYS A 198 -6.48 25.28 16.31
CA LYS A 198 -6.17 26.24 15.23
C LYS A 198 -5.43 27.49 15.70
N ASP A 199 -5.44 27.76 17.01
CA ASP A 199 -4.77 28.90 17.61
C ASP A 199 -3.32 28.61 18.02
N LYS A 200 -2.86 27.36 17.91
CA LYS A 200 -1.49 26.95 18.21
C LYS A 200 -0.70 26.73 16.93
N ALA A 201 -0.31 27.82 16.34
CA ALA A 201 -0.02 28.00 14.92
C ALA A 201 1.39 27.61 14.46
N ASN A 202 2.02 26.56 15.00
CA ASN A 202 3.34 26.16 14.50
C ASN A 202 3.33 24.88 13.67
N CYS A 203 2.23 24.11 13.67
CA CYS A 203 2.09 22.97 12.76
C CYS A 203 1.51 23.46 11.43
N THR A 204 2.32 23.48 10.40
CA THR A 204 1.92 23.96 9.07
C THR A 204 1.16 22.87 8.33
N GLU A 205 -0.10 23.13 8.03
CA GLU A 205 -0.91 22.23 7.21
C GLU A 205 -0.50 22.32 5.75
N ILE A 206 -0.33 21.16 5.09
CA ILE A 206 0.05 21.09 3.70
C ILE A 206 -1.17 20.79 2.83
N GLU A 207 -1.32 21.54 1.74
CA GLU A 207 -2.44 21.44 0.83
C GLU A 207 -2.14 20.55 -0.37
N PHE A 208 -3.16 19.86 -0.88
CA PHE A 208 -3.15 19.40 -2.26
C PHE A 208 -3.44 20.60 -3.16
N ALA A 209 -2.45 20.98 -3.97
CA ALA A 209 -2.51 22.14 -4.84
C ALA A 209 -3.23 21.83 -6.16
N PRO A 210 -3.63 22.85 -6.93
CA PRO A 210 -4.15 22.64 -8.28
C PRO A 210 -3.17 21.82 -9.11
N GLU A 211 -3.68 20.87 -9.89
CA GLU A 211 -2.91 19.94 -10.74
C GLU A 211 -2.15 18.82 -9.98
N ASP A 212 -2.18 18.81 -8.65
CA ASP A 212 -1.77 17.64 -7.89
C ASP A 212 -2.74 16.48 -8.19
N GLY A 213 -2.21 15.26 -8.26
CA GLY A 213 -3.00 14.04 -8.43
C GLY A 213 -2.38 12.85 -7.72
N VAL A 214 -3.22 12.08 -7.06
CA VAL A 214 -2.86 10.76 -6.54
C VAL A 214 -3.53 9.73 -7.44
N ARG A 215 -2.76 9.14 -8.35
CA ARG A 215 -3.25 8.15 -9.31
C ARG A 215 -3.09 6.75 -8.76
N GLY A 216 -4.02 6.35 -7.92
CA GLY A 216 -4.06 5.07 -7.24
C GLY A 216 -4.86 5.14 -5.96
N PRO A 217 -4.98 4.02 -5.23
CA PRO A 217 -5.58 4.01 -3.91
C PRO A 217 -4.86 4.98 -2.96
N MET A 218 -5.61 5.64 -2.10
CA MET A 218 -5.07 6.63 -1.15
C MET A 218 -5.62 6.39 0.25
N HIS A 219 -4.77 6.57 1.26
CA HIS A 219 -5.19 6.60 2.65
C HIS A 219 -4.53 7.76 3.40
N THR A 220 -5.32 8.50 4.16
CA THR A 220 -4.81 9.40 5.20
C THR A 220 -5.63 9.27 6.47
N ASP A 221 -4.93 9.17 7.60
CA ASP A 221 -5.59 9.16 8.92
C ASP A 221 -6.10 10.53 9.34
N ASP A 222 -5.58 11.58 8.72
CA ASP A 222 -5.92 12.98 9.00
C ASP A 222 -6.93 13.54 8.00
N ALA A 223 -7.15 14.86 8.03
CA ALA A 223 -7.97 15.60 7.09
C ALA A 223 -7.12 16.06 5.89
N ALA A 224 -7.63 15.86 4.67
CA ALA A 224 -6.99 16.38 3.47
C ALA A 224 -7.41 17.85 3.23
N ASN A 225 -6.44 18.76 3.18
CA ASN A 225 -6.63 20.15 2.76
C ASN A 225 -6.47 20.25 1.24
N VAL A 226 -7.50 20.73 0.54
CA VAL A 226 -7.56 20.73 -0.92
C VAL A 226 -7.80 22.13 -1.46
N CYS A 227 -6.91 22.58 -2.36
CA CYS A 227 -7.04 23.81 -3.12
C CYS A 227 -7.16 23.50 -4.61
N GLY A 228 -8.27 23.89 -5.24
CA GLY A 228 -8.50 23.69 -6.68
C GLY A 228 -9.09 22.32 -7.04
N ASN A 229 -8.82 21.91 -8.28
CA ASN A 229 -9.35 20.67 -8.86
C ASN A 229 -8.29 19.56 -8.77
N VAL A 230 -8.29 18.84 -7.69
CA VAL A 230 -7.40 17.71 -7.43
C VAL A 230 -8.09 16.41 -7.80
N GLU A 231 -7.38 15.48 -8.44
CA GLU A 231 -7.89 14.15 -8.77
C GLU A 231 -7.32 13.09 -7.82
N PHE A 232 -8.21 12.33 -7.19
CA PHE A 232 -7.89 11.19 -6.33
C PHE A 232 -8.42 9.89 -6.96
N GLY A 233 -7.55 8.88 -7.07
CA GLY A 233 -7.84 7.62 -7.73
C GLY A 233 -7.68 7.69 -9.26
N ARG A 234 -7.53 6.53 -9.88
CA ARG A 234 -7.39 6.39 -11.34
C ARG A 234 -8.76 6.29 -12.00
N LYS A 235 -8.92 6.97 -13.10
CA LYS A 235 -10.17 6.97 -13.85
C LYS A 235 -10.30 5.71 -14.70
N GLY A 236 -11.38 4.95 -14.49
CA GLY A 236 -11.73 3.80 -15.33
C GLY A 236 -11.10 2.49 -14.90
N GLU A 237 -10.48 2.43 -13.72
CA GLU A 237 -9.99 1.17 -13.16
C GLU A 237 -11.14 0.24 -12.72
N GLU A 238 -10.91 -1.08 -12.89
CA GLU A 238 -11.81 -2.15 -12.47
C GLU A 238 -11.03 -3.24 -11.70
N PRO A 239 -11.22 -3.36 -10.38
CA PRO A 239 -12.11 -2.57 -9.54
C PRO A 239 -11.62 -1.11 -9.36
N PRO A 240 -12.53 -0.14 -9.13
CA PRO A 240 -12.16 1.24 -8.87
C PRO A 240 -11.27 1.39 -7.64
N ASP A 241 -10.36 2.36 -7.68
CA ASP A 241 -9.48 2.67 -6.55
C ASP A 241 -10.27 3.03 -5.28
N THR A 242 -9.67 2.78 -4.12
CA THR A 242 -10.18 3.24 -2.83
C THR A 242 -9.51 4.55 -2.44
N VAL A 243 -10.29 5.50 -1.94
CA VAL A 243 -9.80 6.76 -1.38
C VAL A 243 -10.34 6.89 0.04
N GLU A 244 -9.46 6.80 1.01
CA GLU A 244 -9.79 6.80 2.43
C GLU A 244 -9.22 8.05 3.10
N ILE A 245 -10.09 8.89 3.67
CA ILE A 245 -9.72 10.15 4.34
C ILE A 245 -10.46 10.20 5.68
N ASN A 246 -9.77 9.82 6.75
CA ASN A 246 -10.38 9.64 8.06
C ASN A 246 -10.84 10.96 8.69
N GLY A 247 -10.06 12.02 8.53
CA GLY A 247 -10.38 13.36 9.06
C GLY A 247 -11.34 14.17 8.20
N GLY A 248 -11.68 13.70 6.99
CA GLY A 248 -12.51 14.43 6.03
C GLY A 248 -11.72 15.39 5.14
N VAL A 249 -12.42 16.18 4.34
CA VAL A 249 -11.80 17.08 3.35
C VAL A 249 -12.14 18.54 3.68
N ASN A 250 -11.09 19.38 3.74
CA ASN A 250 -11.21 20.82 3.89
C ASN A 250 -10.94 21.50 2.55
N LEU A 251 -11.91 22.24 2.04
CA LEU A 251 -11.73 23.05 0.83
C LEU A 251 -11.17 24.43 1.25
N VAL A 252 -9.86 24.58 1.10
CA VAL A 252 -9.15 25.77 1.61
C VAL A 252 -9.12 26.95 0.64
N CYS A 253 -9.39 26.71 -0.64
CA CYS A 253 -9.51 27.73 -1.69
C CYS A 253 -10.94 27.85 -2.21
N THR A 254 -11.35 29.07 -2.55
CA THR A 254 -12.66 29.32 -3.15
C THR A 254 -12.77 28.64 -4.53
N GLY A 255 -13.83 27.87 -4.74
CA GLY A 255 -14.06 27.16 -6.00
C GLY A 255 -13.35 25.81 -6.14
N SER A 256 -12.73 25.31 -5.06
CA SER A 256 -12.15 23.96 -5.05
C SER A 256 -13.23 22.88 -5.30
N SER A 257 -12.93 21.95 -6.19
CA SER A 257 -13.82 20.85 -6.58
C SER A 257 -13.01 19.58 -6.85
N PRO A 258 -12.56 18.87 -5.80
CA PRO A 258 -11.83 17.62 -5.99
C PRO A 258 -12.71 16.55 -6.63
N THR A 259 -12.08 15.66 -7.42
CA THR A 259 -12.71 14.51 -8.06
C THR A 259 -12.21 13.22 -7.43
N TYR A 260 -13.14 12.30 -7.15
CA TYR A 260 -12.84 11.00 -6.57
C TYR A 260 -13.23 9.90 -7.57
N ASN A 261 -12.23 9.25 -8.14
CA ASN A 261 -12.41 8.14 -9.09
C ASN A 261 -12.55 6.81 -8.32
N THR A 262 -13.63 6.69 -7.56
CA THR A 262 -13.97 5.54 -6.71
C THR A 262 -15.33 4.97 -7.12
N ALA A 263 -15.68 3.79 -6.62
CA ALA A 263 -16.97 3.16 -6.90
C ALA A 263 -18.19 4.02 -6.53
N THR A 264 -18.05 4.88 -5.51
CA THR A 264 -19.13 5.75 -5.01
C THR A 264 -19.04 7.21 -5.49
N GLY A 265 -17.93 7.57 -6.18
CA GLY A 265 -17.66 8.96 -6.58
C GLY A 265 -17.31 9.87 -5.40
N THR A 266 -16.96 9.31 -4.25
CA THR A 266 -16.56 10.04 -3.03
C THR A 266 -15.52 9.25 -2.24
N TYR A 267 -14.89 9.89 -1.25
CA TYR A 267 -13.99 9.21 -0.32
C TYR A 267 -14.77 8.44 0.77
N THR A 268 -14.10 7.49 1.38
CA THR A 268 -14.58 6.71 2.53
C THR A 268 -13.67 6.93 3.75
N LYS A 269 -14.02 6.33 4.88
CA LYS A 269 -13.12 6.23 6.04
C LYS A 269 -12.53 4.83 6.09
N GLY A 270 -11.22 4.75 6.25
CA GLY A 270 -10.48 3.52 6.44
C GLY A 270 -10.17 3.24 7.92
N LYS A 271 -9.43 2.18 8.16
CA LYS A 271 -8.88 1.88 9.47
C LYS A 271 -7.60 2.68 9.66
N GLU A 272 -7.41 3.24 10.85
CA GLU A 272 -6.16 3.93 11.22
C GLU A 272 -4.96 3.00 11.04
N LEU A 273 -3.94 3.48 10.32
CA LEU A 273 -2.69 2.77 10.10
C LEU A 273 -1.56 3.55 10.78
N LYS A 274 -0.70 2.84 11.49
CA LYS A 274 0.40 3.46 12.22
C LYS A 274 1.74 2.89 11.77
N ALA A 275 2.67 3.77 11.37
CA ALA A 275 4.02 3.35 11.03
C ALA A 275 4.79 2.88 12.28
N PRO A 276 5.71 1.91 12.15
CA PRO A 276 6.68 1.63 13.20
C PRO A 276 7.56 2.86 13.44
N GLU A 277 8.06 3.02 14.67
CA GLU A 277 8.85 4.21 15.05
C GLU A 277 10.25 4.23 14.40
N SER A 278 10.76 3.10 13.90
CA SER A 278 12.04 3.00 13.21
C SER A 278 12.14 1.73 12.36
N ASP A 279 13.13 1.71 11.48
CA ASP A 279 13.52 0.55 10.67
C ASP A 279 14.60 -0.35 11.31
N THR A 280 15.01 -0.05 12.54
CA THR A 280 16.14 -0.72 13.22
C THR A 280 15.95 -2.23 13.39
N SER A 281 14.72 -2.72 13.37
CA SER A 281 14.44 -4.16 13.37
C SER A 281 15.01 -4.88 12.15
N LEU A 282 15.17 -4.20 11.02
CA LEU A 282 15.73 -4.76 9.78
C LEU A 282 17.21 -5.14 9.91
N LYS A 283 17.93 -4.50 10.84
CA LYS A 283 19.32 -4.87 11.16
C LYS A 283 19.48 -6.33 11.57
N LEU A 284 18.44 -6.97 12.09
CA LEU A 284 18.44 -8.38 12.49
C LEU A 284 18.44 -9.35 11.29
N TYR A 285 18.07 -8.87 10.11
CA TYR A 285 17.87 -9.68 8.90
C TYR A 285 18.91 -9.42 7.82
N VAL A 286 19.66 -8.32 7.92
CA VAL A 286 20.70 -7.99 6.94
C VAL A 286 21.90 -8.94 7.05
N GLU A 287 22.41 -9.36 5.90
CA GLU A 287 23.67 -10.09 5.85
C GLU A 287 24.85 -9.10 6.12
N SER A 288 25.83 -9.52 6.91
CA SER A 288 26.95 -8.64 7.32
C SER A 288 27.72 -8.02 6.16
N ALA A 289 27.73 -8.64 4.99
CA ALA A 289 28.34 -8.10 3.78
C ALA A 289 27.56 -6.94 3.15
N ASN A 290 26.29 -6.77 3.54
CA ASN A 290 25.35 -5.79 3.03
C ASN A 290 24.91 -4.79 4.12
N GLU A 291 25.57 -4.81 5.28
CA GLU A 291 25.43 -3.85 6.37
C GLU A 291 26.57 -2.83 6.29
N PHE A 292 26.21 -1.55 6.24
CA PHE A 292 27.17 -0.44 6.17
C PHE A 292 26.92 0.53 7.32
N GLU A 293 27.98 1.22 7.75
CA GLU A 293 27.90 2.22 8.82
C GLU A 293 28.29 3.62 8.31
N GLY A 294 27.52 4.63 8.73
CA GLY A 294 27.74 6.02 8.36
C GLY A 294 27.26 6.37 6.95
N ALA A 295 27.61 7.56 6.47
CA ALA A 295 27.19 8.02 5.15
C ALA A 295 27.66 7.07 4.03
N THR A 296 26.73 6.62 3.22
CA THR A 296 26.96 5.60 2.18
C THR A 296 26.30 6.03 0.87
N HIS A 297 27.02 5.90 -0.25
CA HIS A 297 26.47 6.15 -1.58
C HIS A 297 26.31 4.82 -2.32
N LEU A 298 25.14 4.61 -2.89
CA LEU A 298 24.79 3.41 -3.67
C LEU A 298 24.43 3.80 -5.09
N VAL A 299 25.12 3.22 -6.08
CA VAL A 299 24.74 3.29 -7.48
C VAL A 299 24.30 1.91 -7.93
N LEU A 300 23.01 1.76 -8.18
CA LEU A 300 22.39 0.51 -8.59
C LEU A 300 22.70 0.26 -10.08
N ASN A 301 23.26 -0.90 -10.41
CA ASN A 301 23.51 -1.30 -11.78
C ASN A 301 22.80 -2.63 -12.08
N GLY A 302 21.52 -2.52 -12.45
CA GLY A 302 20.70 -3.67 -12.74
C GLY A 302 21.16 -4.47 -13.97
N ALA A 303 21.78 -3.82 -14.95
CA ALA A 303 22.26 -4.51 -16.15
C ALA A 303 23.38 -5.52 -15.83
N SER A 304 24.22 -5.22 -14.84
CA SER A 304 25.29 -6.12 -14.37
C SER A 304 24.92 -6.92 -13.11
N ASN A 305 23.76 -6.66 -12.51
CA ASN A 305 23.36 -7.20 -11.20
C ASN A 305 24.40 -6.88 -10.09
N THR A 306 24.90 -5.66 -10.09
CA THR A 306 25.89 -5.20 -9.12
C THR A 306 25.48 -3.85 -8.53
N ILE A 307 26.03 -3.52 -7.39
CA ILE A 307 25.85 -2.24 -6.73
C ILE A 307 27.23 -1.66 -6.45
N GLU A 308 27.47 -0.44 -6.91
CA GLU A 308 28.67 0.30 -6.50
C GLU A 308 28.38 0.97 -5.16
N VAL A 309 29.25 0.72 -4.21
CA VAL A 309 29.14 1.22 -2.85
C VAL A 309 30.33 2.11 -2.56
N THR A 310 30.06 3.37 -2.22
CA THR A 310 31.06 4.26 -1.67
C THR A 310 30.74 4.50 -0.20
N ASN A 311 31.58 4.04 0.68
CA ASN A 311 31.44 4.18 2.12
C ASN A 311 32.79 4.46 2.78
N GLN A 312 32.84 5.40 3.70
CA GLN A 312 34.07 5.81 4.41
C GLN A 312 35.24 6.10 3.45
N GLY A 313 34.99 6.83 2.37
CA GLY A 313 36.01 7.20 1.37
C GLY A 313 36.50 6.05 0.49
N THR A 314 35.90 4.87 0.58
CA THR A 314 36.29 3.70 -0.23
C THR A 314 35.15 3.30 -1.15
N THR A 315 35.44 3.15 -2.45
CA THR A 315 34.49 2.65 -3.44
C THR A 315 34.79 1.21 -3.81
N HIS A 316 33.80 0.36 -3.78
CA HIS A 316 33.87 -1.02 -4.22
C HIS A 316 32.54 -1.48 -4.82
N THR A 317 32.57 -2.61 -5.52
CA THR A 317 31.37 -3.19 -6.13
C THR A 317 30.99 -4.46 -5.38
N ILE A 318 29.71 -4.55 -5.01
CA ILE A 318 29.12 -5.75 -4.42
C ILE A 318 28.18 -6.43 -5.41
N SER A 319 27.98 -7.74 -5.24
CA SER A 319 26.92 -8.45 -5.93
C SER A 319 25.56 -8.06 -5.32
N TRP A 320 24.49 -8.24 -6.09
CA TRP A 320 23.13 -8.03 -5.57
C TRP A 320 22.89 -8.93 -4.35
N PRO A 321 22.38 -8.39 -3.22
CA PRO A 321 22.14 -9.18 -2.01
C PRO A 321 21.25 -10.38 -2.25
N ALA A 322 21.64 -11.55 -1.75
CA ALA A 322 20.87 -12.77 -1.99
C ALA A 322 19.49 -12.77 -1.29
N ASN A 323 19.42 -12.13 -0.13
CA ASN A 323 18.18 -11.92 0.62
C ASN A 323 17.42 -10.64 0.23
N GLY A 324 17.99 -9.80 -0.66
CA GLY A 324 17.34 -8.57 -1.11
C GLY A 324 17.30 -7.45 -0.07
N LEU A 325 18.24 -7.39 0.88
CA LEU A 325 18.28 -6.34 1.91
C LEU A 325 19.65 -5.70 2.03
N ILE A 326 19.68 -4.36 2.02
CA ILE A 326 20.83 -3.53 2.42
C ILE A 326 20.39 -2.66 3.59
N TYR A 327 21.22 -2.58 4.62
CA TYR A 327 20.97 -1.74 5.79
C TYR A 327 22.13 -0.80 6.07
N ILE A 328 21.81 0.48 6.28
CA ILE A 328 22.80 1.51 6.60
C ILE A 328 22.55 2.01 8.02
N GLY A 329 23.43 1.61 8.94
CA GLY A 329 23.37 1.99 10.35
C GLY A 329 24.29 3.16 10.68
N LYS A 330 24.10 3.75 11.85
CA LYS A 330 25.05 4.71 12.42
C LYS A 330 26.35 4.00 12.78
N LYS A 331 27.48 4.73 12.76
CA LYS A 331 28.77 4.23 13.25
C LYS A 331 28.69 3.88 14.72
N GLU A 332 29.01 2.64 15.07
CA GLU A 332 29.05 2.21 16.47
C GLU A 332 30.28 2.76 17.23
N LYS A 333 31.39 3.02 16.52
CA LYS A 333 32.64 3.52 17.10
C LYS A 333 33.15 4.71 16.32
N GLY A 334 33.39 5.81 17.05
CA GLY A 334 34.12 6.96 16.51
C GLY A 334 33.32 8.00 15.74
N GLY A 335 31.99 7.89 15.72
CA GLY A 335 31.11 8.89 15.14
C GLY A 335 29.89 9.09 16.04
N THR A 336 29.51 10.33 16.26
CA THR A 336 28.22 10.69 16.85
C THR A 336 27.38 11.30 15.75
N CYS A 337 26.15 10.84 15.57
CA CYS A 337 25.21 11.50 14.64
C CYS A 337 24.63 12.73 15.32
N THR A 338 25.21 13.88 15.07
CA THR A 338 24.82 15.16 15.73
C THR A 338 24.08 16.11 14.82
N TYR A 339 24.18 15.96 13.49
CA TYR A 339 23.47 16.85 12.57
C TYR A 339 21.94 16.67 12.63
N SER A 340 21.22 17.74 12.34
CA SER A 340 19.79 17.69 12.07
C SER A 340 19.52 18.14 10.63
N TYR A 341 18.48 17.58 9.99
CA TYR A 341 18.10 18.01 8.64
C TYR A 341 17.85 19.52 8.55
N LYS A 342 17.27 20.12 9.60
CA LYS A 342 17.06 21.56 9.64
C LYS A 342 18.34 22.38 9.52
N GLN A 343 19.45 21.90 10.10
CA GLN A 343 20.75 22.55 9.97
C GLN A 343 21.29 22.40 8.55
N VAL A 344 21.25 21.18 8.01
CA VAL A 344 21.67 20.90 6.63
C VAL A 344 20.89 21.74 5.63
N ALA A 345 19.57 21.84 5.79
CA ALA A 345 18.73 22.70 4.95
C ALA A 345 19.06 24.18 5.10
N ALA A 346 19.39 24.65 6.32
CA ALA A 346 19.77 26.02 6.55
C ALA A 346 21.11 26.41 5.92
N ASP A 347 22.02 25.46 5.84
CA ASP A 347 23.34 25.65 5.21
C ASP A 347 23.28 25.48 3.68
N LEU A 348 22.14 25.03 3.14
CA LEU A 348 21.88 24.79 1.73
C LEU A 348 22.83 23.80 1.05
N SER A 349 23.75 23.17 1.80
CA SER A 349 24.67 22.17 1.27
C SER A 349 23.98 20.87 0.92
N ASN A 350 22.89 20.56 1.66
CA ASN A 350 22.12 19.31 1.57
C ASN A 350 22.94 18.01 1.70
N GLU A 351 24.22 18.15 1.98
CA GLU A 351 25.14 17.02 2.20
C GLU A 351 25.21 16.70 3.69
N VAL A 352 25.23 15.42 3.97
CA VAL A 352 25.44 14.92 5.32
C VAL A 352 26.95 14.79 5.56
N PRO A 353 27.50 15.44 6.60
CA PRO A 353 28.91 15.28 6.91
C PRO A 353 29.26 13.82 7.18
N GLU A 354 30.21 13.27 6.45
CA GLU A 354 30.65 11.86 6.60
C GLU A 354 31.20 11.57 7.99
N GLU A 355 31.83 12.54 8.61
CA GLU A 355 32.40 12.45 9.97
C GLU A 355 31.33 12.32 11.06
N GLU A 356 30.11 12.76 10.80
CA GLU A 356 28.99 12.68 11.77
C GLU A 356 28.55 11.25 12.07
N GLY A 357 28.92 10.30 11.24
CA GLY A 357 28.66 8.88 11.48
C GLY A 357 27.18 8.48 11.45
N CYS A 358 26.33 9.30 10.85
CA CYS A 358 24.89 9.01 10.71
C CYS A 358 24.65 7.91 9.68
N GLY A 359 23.67 7.03 9.95
CA GLY A 359 23.21 6.00 9.03
C GLY A 359 22.38 6.61 7.90
N THR A 360 23.05 7.25 6.95
CA THR A 360 22.42 7.96 5.83
C THR A 360 22.89 7.35 4.51
N VAL A 361 21.97 7.19 3.56
CA VAL A 361 22.26 6.63 2.23
C VAL A 361 21.85 7.57 1.11
N TYR A 362 22.72 7.71 0.11
CA TYR A 362 22.41 8.30 -1.19
C TYR A 362 22.19 7.18 -2.20
N VAL A 363 21.16 7.25 -3.00
CA VAL A 363 20.82 6.17 -3.93
C VAL A 363 20.31 6.69 -5.27
N ASN A 364 20.78 6.04 -6.34
CA ASN A 364 20.29 6.21 -7.70
C ASN A 364 20.61 4.96 -8.56
N GLY A 365 20.15 4.94 -9.81
CA GLY A 365 20.52 3.94 -10.80
C GLY A 365 19.38 3.06 -11.27
N SER A 366 19.69 1.84 -11.69
CA SER A 366 18.69 0.89 -12.19
C SER A 366 18.77 -0.45 -11.44
N TYR A 367 17.64 -1.14 -11.34
CA TYR A 367 17.55 -2.44 -10.67
C TYR A 367 16.88 -3.50 -11.55
N SER A 368 17.25 -4.76 -11.35
CA SER A 368 16.73 -5.92 -12.08
C SER A 368 16.35 -7.08 -11.18
N LYS A 369 16.39 -6.87 -9.87
CA LYS A 369 15.92 -7.81 -8.83
C LYS A 369 15.32 -7.01 -7.70
N SER A 370 14.38 -7.61 -6.98
CA SER A 370 13.80 -6.99 -5.80
C SER A 370 14.86 -6.71 -4.73
N LEU A 371 14.72 -5.54 -4.09
CA LEU A 371 15.66 -5.06 -3.09
C LEU A 371 14.94 -4.12 -2.12
N THR A 372 15.32 -4.15 -0.87
CA THR A 372 15.03 -3.09 0.10
C THR A 372 16.31 -2.45 0.58
N ILE A 373 16.35 -1.13 0.55
CA ILE A 373 17.43 -0.31 1.11
C ILE A 373 16.84 0.41 2.30
N ALA A 374 17.39 0.14 3.49
CA ALA A 374 16.94 0.73 4.73
C ALA A 374 18.04 1.57 5.38
N ALA A 375 17.69 2.75 5.87
CA ALA A 375 18.61 3.70 6.49
C ALA A 375 18.15 4.07 7.89
N GLU A 376 18.96 3.81 8.90
CA GLU A 376 18.66 4.14 10.30
C GLU A 376 18.32 5.63 10.47
N ARG A 377 18.77 6.50 9.56
CA ARG A 377 18.43 7.91 9.57
C ARG A 377 17.77 8.37 8.29
N GLU A 378 18.52 8.74 7.27
CA GLU A 378 17.96 9.37 6.07
C GLU A 378 18.32 8.61 4.80
N LEU A 379 17.38 8.59 3.86
CA LEU A 379 17.58 8.07 2.52
C LEU A 379 17.41 9.20 1.51
N ILE A 380 18.45 9.46 0.72
CA ILE A 380 18.54 10.57 -0.21
C ILE A 380 18.56 10.03 -1.65
N ILE A 381 17.55 10.36 -2.42
CA ILE A 381 17.44 9.99 -3.82
C ILE A 381 18.10 11.10 -4.63
N ASN A 382 19.28 10.80 -5.18
CA ASN A 382 20.10 11.76 -5.91
C ASN A 382 20.20 11.49 -7.43
N GLY A 383 19.24 10.76 -7.98
CA GLY A 383 19.11 10.48 -9.40
C GLY A 383 17.86 9.65 -9.72
N ASN A 384 17.68 9.32 -10.99
CA ASN A 384 16.63 8.39 -11.38
C ASN A 384 16.83 7.01 -10.77
N ILE A 385 15.70 6.34 -10.45
CA ILE A 385 15.66 4.95 -10.01
C ILE A 385 14.64 4.23 -10.86
N ILE A 386 15.10 3.36 -11.77
CA ILE A 386 14.24 2.77 -12.81
C ILE A 386 14.54 1.27 -12.94
N PRO A 387 13.54 0.39 -13.05
CA PRO A 387 13.77 -1.02 -13.37
C PRO A 387 14.53 -1.15 -14.70
N THR A 388 15.45 -2.08 -14.78
CA THR A 388 16.27 -2.28 -15.98
C THR A 388 15.41 -2.61 -17.20
N GLY A 389 15.58 -1.85 -18.29
CA GLY A 389 14.84 -2.05 -19.53
C GLY A 389 13.46 -1.40 -19.59
N VAL A 390 13.08 -0.67 -18.54
CA VAL A 390 11.83 0.10 -18.51
C VAL A 390 12.08 1.52 -19.03
N THR A 391 11.21 1.98 -19.91
CA THR A 391 11.21 3.38 -20.35
C THR A 391 10.52 4.24 -19.27
N PRO A 392 11.08 5.39 -18.89
CA PRO A 392 10.43 6.29 -17.94
C PRO A 392 8.99 6.61 -18.32
N GLY A 393 8.04 6.32 -17.42
CA GLY A 393 6.61 6.50 -17.61
C GLY A 393 5.85 5.28 -18.10
N GLU A 394 6.54 4.20 -18.44
CA GLU A 394 5.91 2.92 -18.77
C GLU A 394 5.78 2.02 -17.54
N GLU A 395 4.77 1.18 -17.56
CA GLU A 395 4.55 0.16 -16.54
C GLU A 395 5.60 -0.95 -16.66
N PRO A 396 6.27 -1.33 -15.56
CA PRO A 396 7.22 -2.45 -15.58
C PRO A 396 6.51 -3.80 -15.78
N ALA A 397 7.04 -4.63 -16.68
CA ALA A 397 6.49 -5.96 -16.97
C ALA A 397 6.99 -7.08 -16.03
N GLY A 398 8.04 -6.81 -15.25
CA GLY A 398 8.65 -7.79 -14.32
C GLY A 398 8.03 -7.75 -12.93
N THR A 399 8.47 -8.67 -12.07
CA THR A 399 8.03 -8.77 -10.66
C THR A 399 9.00 -8.07 -9.69
N GLU A 400 10.08 -7.49 -10.22
CA GLU A 400 11.11 -6.84 -9.41
C GLU A 400 10.57 -5.55 -8.81
N THR A 401 10.65 -5.41 -7.49
CA THR A 401 10.21 -4.24 -6.73
C THR A 401 11.33 -3.70 -5.85
N LEU A 402 11.33 -2.39 -5.63
CA LEU A 402 12.32 -1.72 -4.79
C LEU A 402 11.65 -1.06 -3.60
N GLY A 403 12.13 -1.36 -2.39
CA GLY A 403 11.77 -0.69 -1.15
C GLY A 403 12.84 0.32 -0.73
N LEU A 404 12.42 1.53 -0.39
CA LEU A 404 13.27 2.60 0.12
C LEU A 404 12.73 3.03 1.49
N ILE A 405 13.43 2.68 2.56
CA ILE A 405 12.97 2.90 3.93
C ILE A 405 13.96 3.81 4.67
N ALA A 406 13.45 4.79 5.39
CA ALA A 406 14.23 5.58 6.33
C ALA A 406 13.49 5.70 7.67
N SER A 407 14.23 5.66 8.78
CA SER A 407 13.63 6.00 10.08
C SER A 407 13.25 7.46 10.17
N HIS A 408 14.02 8.36 9.55
CA HIS A 408 13.72 9.79 9.49
C HIS A 408 13.15 10.18 8.12
N PHE A 409 13.90 10.96 7.34
CA PHE A 409 13.43 11.49 6.07
C PHE A 409 13.84 10.62 4.88
N VAL A 410 12.91 10.45 3.93
CA VAL A 410 13.27 10.10 2.55
C VAL A 410 13.26 11.40 1.75
N ARG A 411 14.39 11.76 1.16
CA ARG A 411 14.64 13.07 0.56
C ARG A 411 14.93 12.97 -0.92
N ILE A 412 14.37 13.90 -1.70
CA ILE A 412 14.80 14.13 -3.09
C ILE A 412 15.89 15.19 -3.05
N TYR A 413 17.07 14.85 -3.50
CA TYR A 413 18.23 15.72 -3.51
C TYR A 413 18.01 16.92 -4.45
N HIS A 414 18.01 18.12 -3.88
CA HIS A 414 17.89 19.37 -4.61
C HIS A 414 18.87 20.40 -4.03
N PRO A 415 20.14 20.34 -4.46
CA PRO A 415 21.15 21.28 -4.01
C PRO A 415 20.90 22.66 -4.65
N VAL A 416 21.12 23.70 -3.89
CA VAL A 416 20.96 25.09 -4.31
C VAL A 416 22.14 25.92 -3.81
N GLU A 417 22.53 26.93 -4.56
CA GLU A 417 23.55 27.88 -4.17
C GLU A 417 22.91 29.19 -3.70
N GLN A 418 23.23 29.59 -2.47
CA GLN A 418 22.70 30.82 -1.89
C GLN A 418 23.38 32.04 -2.52
N THR A 419 22.57 32.95 -3.07
CA THR A 419 23.05 34.25 -3.50
C THR A 419 23.02 35.25 -2.34
N TYR A 420 24.07 36.07 -2.24
CA TYR A 420 24.20 37.10 -1.22
C TYR A 420 24.30 38.47 -1.83
N LYS A 421 23.58 39.43 -1.24
CA LYS A 421 23.64 40.84 -1.61
C LYS A 421 24.69 41.55 -0.78
N LYS A 422 25.52 42.33 -1.45
CA LYS A 422 26.58 43.10 -0.84
C LYS A 422 26.03 44.25 -0.01
N LYS A 423 26.43 44.31 1.29
CA LYS A 423 26.17 45.43 2.17
C LYS A 423 27.49 46.11 2.49
N GLY A 424 28.00 46.92 1.53
CA GLY A 424 29.18 47.76 1.70
C GLY A 424 30.55 47.21 1.34
N SER A 425 30.84 45.94 1.37
CA SER A 425 32.08 45.27 0.90
C SER A 425 31.82 43.86 0.36
N SER A 426 32.80 43.23 -0.28
CA SER A 426 32.55 41.97 -1.03
C SER A 426 32.10 40.84 -0.14
N CYS A 427 30.98 40.18 -0.51
CA CYS A 427 30.62 38.86 -0.11
C CYS A 427 31.07 37.89 -1.20
N GLU A 428 31.79 36.85 -0.83
CA GLU A 428 32.04 35.72 -1.72
C GLU A 428 30.97 34.65 -1.48
N PRO A 429 30.54 33.93 -2.52
CA PRO A 429 29.49 32.92 -2.42
C PRO A 429 29.76 31.75 -1.46
N HIS A 430 31.00 31.60 -1.00
CA HIS A 430 31.45 30.50 -0.15
C HIS A 430 31.96 30.93 1.24
N ASP A 431 31.66 32.15 1.69
CA ASP A 431 32.04 32.56 3.04
C ASP A 431 31.19 31.83 4.09
N THR A 432 31.78 30.81 4.73
CA THR A 432 31.18 30.01 5.80
C THR A 432 30.91 30.79 7.09
N GLU A 433 31.44 32.01 7.23
CA GLU A 433 31.13 32.93 8.31
C GLU A 433 30.31 34.11 7.79
N ILE A 434 28.98 33.95 7.81
CA ILE A 434 28.07 35.06 7.53
C ILE A 434 28.20 36.13 8.59
N ASN A 435 29.07 37.10 8.33
CA ASN A 435 29.13 38.29 9.14
C ASN A 435 27.93 39.17 8.76
N SER A 436 26.89 39.19 9.58
CA SER A 436 25.64 39.95 9.40
C SER A 436 25.83 41.44 9.15
N LYS A 437 27.06 41.97 9.26
CA LYS A 437 27.43 43.36 8.98
C LYS A 437 27.81 43.60 7.52
N THR A 438 28.22 42.58 6.77
CA THR A 438 28.76 42.71 5.41
C THR A 438 27.95 42.00 4.35
N CYS A 439 27.19 40.94 4.70
CA CYS A 439 26.36 40.15 3.80
C CYS A 439 24.93 40.07 4.31
N GLU A 440 23.98 40.35 3.46
CA GLU A 440 22.56 40.03 3.70
C GLU A 440 22.16 38.93 2.70
N ARG A 441 21.42 37.93 3.20
CA ARG A 441 20.70 37.04 2.29
C ARG A 441 19.85 37.90 1.38
N GLU A 442 19.93 37.65 0.08
CA GLU A 442 19.05 38.28 -0.87
C GLU A 442 17.66 37.66 -0.68
N ASN A 443 16.82 38.30 0.13
CA ASN A 443 15.44 37.86 0.32
C ASN A 443 14.57 38.58 -0.71
N ASN A 444 14.14 37.91 -1.76
CA ASN A 444 13.02 38.39 -2.54
C ASN A 444 11.71 38.11 -1.79
N THR A 445 10.73 38.91 -2.04
CA THR A 445 9.40 38.84 -1.44
C THR A 445 8.66 37.60 -1.91
N GLY A 446 8.99 36.42 -1.36
CA GLY A 446 8.20 35.20 -1.62
C GLY A 446 8.97 33.89 -1.81
N GLY A 447 10.22 33.78 -1.41
CA GLY A 447 10.96 32.50 -1.51
C GLY A 447 12.44 32.62 -1.19
N CYS A 448 13.16 31.54 -1.28
CA CYS A 448 14.60 31.44 -1.18
C CYS A 448 15.24 31.85 -2.53
N ASP A 449 16.14 32.84 -2.52
CA ASP A 449 16.82 33.36 -3.73
C ASP A 449 18.00 32.51 -4.22
N ALA A 450 18.14 31.28 -3.70
CA ALA A 450 19.19 30.39 -4.15
C ALA A 450 18.97 29.91 -5.60
N GLU A 451 20.04 29.73 -6.33
CA GLU A 451 20.02 29.17 -7.68
C GLU A 451 20.15 27.65 -7.67
N ASN A 452 19.47 26.98 -8.61
CA ASN A 452 19.69 25.57 -8.85
C ASN A 452 21.12 25.33 -9.32
N VAL A 453 21.84 24.41 -8.68
CA VAL A 453 23.21 24.04 -9.06
C VAL A 453 23.25 22.70 -9.78
N ALA A 454 24.40 22.34 -10.27
CA ALA A 454 24.64 21.04 -10.86
C ALA A 454 24.31 19.91 -9.86
N GLY A 455 23.45 18.98 -10.26
CA GLY A 455 22.93 17.91 -9.41
C GLY A 455 21.45 18.05 -9.09
N SER A 456 20.83 19.21 -9.31
CA SER A 456 19.37 19.35 -9.26
C SER A 456 18.73 18.47 -10.33
N LEU A 457 17.74 17.67 -9.92
CA LEU A 457 17.08 16.71 -10.80
C LEU A 457 15.92 17.40 -11.53
N GLU A 458 15.87 17.28 -12.86
CA GLU A 458 14.74 17.75 -13.66
C GLU A 458 13.81 16.57 -13.98
N SER A 459 12.56 16.65 -13.53
CA SER A 459 11.54 15.63 -13.75
C SER A 459 12.01 14.19 -13.48
N PRO A 460 12.56 13.88 -12.28
CA PRO A 460 13.10 12.56 -11.99
C PRO A 460 12.00 11.48 -12.04
N TRP A 461 12.41 10.26 -12.39
CA TRP A 461 11.58 9.08 -12.35
C TRP A 461 12.09 8.13 -11.25
N ILE A 462 11.21 7.75 -10.36
CA ILE A 462 11.50 6.88 -9.22
C ILE A 462 10.46 5.78 -9.17
N TYR A 463 10.90 4.56 -9.43
CA TYR A 463 10.09 3.34 -9.33
C TYR A 463 10.43 2.65 -8.02
N ALA A 464 9.65 2.94 -6.99
CA ALA A 464 9.90 2.39 -5.66
C ALA A 464 8.69 2.49 -4.73
N ALA A 465 8.66 1.59 -3.75
CA ALA A 465 7.89 1.73 -2.53
C ALA A 465 8.73 2.54 -1.52
N ILE A 466 8.22 3.66 -1.05
CA ILE A 466 8.91 4.61 -0.18
C ILE A 466 8.25 4.61 1.19
N LEU A 467 9.06 4.51 2.26
CA LEU A 467 8.56 4.59 3.64
C LEU A 467 9.48 5.47 4.49
N SER A 468 8.91 6.53 5.05
CA SER A 468 9.49 7.32 6.14
C SER A 468 8.74 6.99 7.43
N THR A 469 9.39 6.30 8.39
CA THR A 469 8.66 5.74 9.54
C THR A 469 8.29 6.80 10.58
N SER A 470 9.18 7.76 10.86
CA SER A 470 8.98 8.76 11.92
C SER A 470 8.79 10.19 11.41
N HIS A 471 9.15 10.46 10.16
CA HIS A 471 9.15 11.79 9.57
C HIS A 471 8.47 11.80 8.18
N SER A 472 9.09 12.44 7.18
CA SER A 472 8.44 12.74 5.90
C SER A 472 9.24 12.27 4.69
N PHE A 473 8.52 12.06 3.59
CA PHE A 473 9.08 12.11 2.24
C PHE A 473 9.00 13.54 1.74
N LEU A 474 10.14 14.15 1.39
CA LEU A 474 10.22 15.56 1.03
C LEU A 474 11.26 15.84 -0.05
N VAL A 475 11.24 17.07 -0.59
CA VAL A 475 12.27 17.60 -1.47
C VAL A 475 13.13 18.57 -0.69
N ASP A 476 14.44 18.51 -0.86
CA ASP A 476 15.35 19.49 -0.29
C ASP A 476 15.08 20.88 -0.88
N ASN A 477 15.10 21.91 -0.06
CA ASN A 477 14.90 23.30 -0.48
C ASN A 477 13.70 23.48 -1.46
N PRO A 478 12.49 23.04 -1.09
CA PRO A 478 11.35 22.99 -2.01
C PRO A 478 10.86 24.36 -2.47
N ASP A 479 11.21 25.42 -1.77
CA ASP A 479 10.88 26.82 -2.03
C ASP A 479 12.04 27.62 -2.68
N CYS A 480 13.18 26.96 -2.92
CA CYS A 480 14.38 27.54 -3.51
C CYS A 480 14.52 27.25 -5.00
N GLY A 481 15.43 27.98 -5.63
CA GLY A 481 15.76 27.85 -7.04
C GLY A 481 15.23 29.02 -7.89
N ASN A 482 15.84 29.24 -9.06
CA ASN A 482 15.61 30.38 -9.96
C ASN A 482 14.18 30.52 -10.49
N GLN A 483 13.17 30.58 -9.62
CA GLN A 483 11.77 30.77 -9.99
C GLN A 483 11.27 29.79 -11.08
N LYS A 484 11.90 28.63 -11.19
CA LYS A 484 11.52 27.58 -12.12
C LYS A 484 11.13 26.34 -11.37
N GLN A 485 9.95 25.85 -11.69
CA GLN A 485 9.59 24.50 -11.38
C GLN A 485 10.63 23.53 -11.95
N LEU A 486 11.06 22.56 -11.15
CA LEU A 486 11.94 21.47 -11.57
C LEU A 486 11.21 20.38 -12.39
N GLY A 487 9.98 20.70 -12.80
CA GLY A 487 9.12 19.79 -13.54
C GLY A 487 8.26 18.92 -12.64
N LYS A 488 8.10 17.65 -12.99
CA LYS A 488 7.29 16.69 -12.25
C LYS A 488 8.15 15.75 -11.42
N LEU A 489 7.79 15.55 -10.17
CA LEU A 489 8.30 14.44 -9.37
C LEU A 489 7.47 13.20 -9.71
N ASN A 490 8.04 12.34 -10.54
CA ASN A 490 7.38 11.15 -11.04
C ASN A 490 7.71 9.97 -10.12
N ILE A 491 6.76 9.56 -9.29
CA ILE A 491 6.84 8.37 -8.46
C ILE A 491 5.93 7.31 -9.06
N TYR A 492 6.49 6.19 -9.49
CA TYR A 492 5.76 5.00 -9.89
C TYR A 492 5.94 3.96 -8.78
N GLY A 493 4.96 3.85 -7.89
CA GLY A 493 5.09 3.03 -6.70
C GLY A 493 4.11 3.38 -5.60
N ALA A 494 4.63 3.49 -4.38
CA ALA A 494 3.88 3.85 -3.18
C ALA A 494 4.69 4.81 -2.32
N ILE A 495 4.03 5.73 -1.63
CA ILE A 495 4.62 6.63 -0.64
C ILE A 495 3.89 6.45 0.67
N ALA A 496 4.62 6.10 1.72
CA ALA A 496 4.11 6.05 3.08
C ALA A 496 4.98 6.92 4.00
N GLN A 497 4.34 7.78 4.80
CA GLN A 497 5.02 8.72 5.66
C GLN A 497 4.21 9.04 6.91
N LYS A 498 4.89 9.43 7.99
CA LYS A 498 4.20 9.85 9.22
C LYS A 498 3.66 11.27 9.09
N PHE A 499 4.48 12.22 8.69
CA PHE A 499 4.11 13.61 8.39
C PHE A 499 4.21 13.88 6.90
N ARG A 500 3.38 14.76 6.40
CA ARG A 500 3.44 15.13 5.00
C ARG A 500 4.67 16.01 4.72
N GLY A 501 5.45 15.63 3.71
CA GLY A 501 6.60 16.42 3.25
C GLY A 501 6.24 17.39 2.13
N ILE A 502 6.92 18.54 2.11
CA ILE A 502 6.79 19.53 1.04
C ILE A 502 7.65 19.08 -0.14
N VAL A 503 7.05 19.01 -1.33
CA VAL A 503 7.77 18.65 -2.58
C VAL A 503 7.84 19.82 -3.56
N GLY A 504 7.08 20.85 -3.33
CA GLY A 504 7.04 22.09 -4.11
C GLY A 504 6.00 23.04 -3.58
N THR A 505 6.07 24.30 -4.01
CA THR A 505 5.13 25.35 -3.62
C THR A 505 4.25 25.74 -4.81
N ALA A 506 2.96 25.91 -4.55
CA ALA A 506 2.03 26.50 -5.50
C ALA A 506 2.07 28.02 -5.37
N GLY A 507 2.09 28.73 -6.47
CA GLY A 507 2.12 30.18 -6.46
C GLY A 507 2.65 30.74 -7.79
N THR A 508 2.92 32.04 -7.80
CA THR A 508 3.55 32.69 -8.94
C THR A 508 4.76 33.49 -8.43
N PRO A 509 5.97 32.98 -8.61
CA PRO A 509 6.32 31.71 -9.26
C PRO A 509 6.07 30.48 -8.35
N SER A 510 5.83 29.31 -8.96
CA SER A 510 5.86 28.03 -8.29
C SER A 510 7.28 27.48 -8.26
N THR A 511 7.64 26.73 -7.19
CA THR A 511 8.97 26.17 -6.98
C THR A 511 8.90 24.65 -6.74
N GLY A 512 10.04 23.97 -6.70
CA GLY A 512 10.11 22.53 -6.50
C GLY A 512 9.42 21.75 -7.62
N TYR A 513 8.65 20.74 -7.30
CA TYR A 513 8.02 19.84 -8.26
C TYR A 513 6.50 19.83 -8.16
N LEU A 514 5.86 19.59 -9.32
CA LEU A 514 4.47 19.10 -9.36
C LEU A 514 4.43 17.60 -9.05
N LYS A 515 3.46 17.18 -8.25
CA LYS A 515 3.27 15.76 -7.88
C LYS A 515 2.71 14.96 -9.05
N ASN A 516 3.36 13.84 -9.40
CA ASN A 516 2.86 12.85 -10.35
C ASN A 516 3.06 11.47 -9.73
N TYR A 517 2.16 11.09 -8.83
CA TYR A 517 2.22 9.82 -8.10
C TYR A 517 1.32 8.81 -8.79
N VAL A 518 1.91 7.72 -9.26
CA VAL A 518 1.23 6.63 -9.95
C VAL A 518 1.44 5.35 -9.15
N TYR A 519 0.36 4.67 -8.84
CA TYR A 519 0.43 3.41 -8.12
C TYR A 519 1.04 2.30 -8.98
N ASP A 520 1.95 1.55 -8.40
CA ASP A 520 2.47 0.31 -8.97
C ASP A 520 1.67 -0.87 -8.44
N GLU A 521 0.77 -1.43 -9.26
CA GLU A 521 -0.12 -2.52 -8.85
C GLU A 521 0.61 -3.79 -8.42
N ARG A 522 1.84 -3.98 -8.88
CA ARG A 522 2.68 -5.11 -8.47
C ARG A 522 2.94 -5.11 -6.97
N LEU A 523 2.96 -3.94 -6.33
CA LEU A 523 3.16 -3.82 -4.89
C LEU A 523 2.06 -4.46 -4.05
N ALA A 524 0.88 -4.69 -4.62
CA ALA A 524 -0.20 -5.40 -3.95
C ALA A 524 0.06 -6.90 -3.80
N THR A 525 0.94 -7.48 -4.65
CA THR A 525 1.24 -8.92 -4.69
C THR A 525 2.72 -9.22 -4.53
N ASP A 526 3.59 -8.34 -5.02
CA ASP A 526 5.04 -8.50 -5.06
C ASP A 526 5.70 -7.41 -4.20
N GLU A 527 5.55 -7.51 -2.88
CA GLU A 527 6.18 -6.56 -1.95
C GLU A 527 7.71 -6.62 -2.02
N PRO A 528 8.42 -5.48 -1.90
CA PRO A 528 9.87 -5.50 -1.72
C PRO A 528 10.27 -6.34 -0.50
N PRO A 529 11.38 -7.09 -0.56
CA PRO A 529 11.81 -7.92 0.56
C PRO A 529 11.93 -7.12 1.86
N TYR A 530 11.40 -7.65 2.96
CA TYR A 530 11.46 -7.00 4.29
C TYR A 530 10.84 -5.60 4.38
N PHE A 531 9.94 -5.23 3.46
CA PHE A 531 9.24 -3.96 3.59
C PHE A 531 8.39 -3.94 4.88
N LEU A 532 8.43 -2.84 5.62
CA LEU A 532 7.80 -2.77 6.93
C LEU A 532 6.28 -2.57 6.82
N ALA A 533 5.54 -3.38 7.54
CA ALA A 533 4.09 -3.27 7.65
C ALA A 533 3.67 -2.29 8.76
N PRO A 534 2.43 -1.72 8.68
CA PRO A 534 1.87 -0.91 9.75
C PRO A 534 1.75 -1.68 11.07
N LEU A 535 1.92 -0.96 12.18
CA LEU A 535 1.58 -1.48 13.51
C LEU A 535 0.06 -1.64 13.61
N LYS A 536 -0.42 -2.79 14.09
CA LYS A 536 -1.86 -3.09 14.23
C LYS A 536 -2.63 -3.03 12.90
N ALA A 537 -1.99 -3.42 11.83
CA ALA A 537 -2.65 -3.55 10.53
C ALA A 537 -3.89 -4.46 10.62
N GLY A 538 -4.91 -4.16 9.83
CA GLY A 538 -6.09 -5.00 9.71
C GLY A 538 -5.86 -6.12 8.71
N TRP A 539 -6.56 -7.23 8.90
CA TRP A 539 -6.61 -8.30 7.92
C TRP A 539 -7.66 -7.99 6.85
N LYS A 540 -7.34 -8.27 5.61
CA LYS A 540 -8.26 -8.22 4.46
C LYS A 540 -8.21 -9.53 3.68
N VAL A 541 -9.29 -9.86 3.00
CA VAL A 541 -9.29 -10.97 2.04
C VAL A 541 -8.56 -10.49 0.78
N ILE A 542 -7.45 -11.15 0.44
CA ILE A 542 -6.66 -10.85 -0.75
C ILE A 542 -6.95 -11.83 -1.89
N ARG A 543 -7.48 -13.03 -1.58
CA ARG A 543 -7.81 -14.05 -2.57
C ARG A 543 -8.94 -14.94 -2.07
N GLU A 544 -9.88 -15.24 -2.95
CA GLU A 544 -10.91 -16.25 -2.74
C GLU A 544 -10.87 -17.27 -3.87
N THR A 545 -10.83 -18.55 -3.52
CA THR A 545 -10.90 -19.65 -4.48
C THR A 545 -12.00 -20.61 -4.10
N ALA A 546 -12.92 -20.89 -5.05
CA ALA A 546 -13.88 -21.97 -4.88
C ALA A 546 -13.13 -23.29 -5.04
N ALA A 547 -13.05 -24.11 -3.99
CA ALA A 547 -12.54 -25.45 -4.07
C ALA A 547 -13.67 -26.38 -4.50
N GLU A 548 -13.42 -27.30 -5.45
CA GLU A 548 -14.38 -28.34 -5.80
C GLU A 548 -14.62 -29.22 -4.56
N ALA A 549 -15.89 -29.56 -4.34
CA ALA A 549 -16.23 -30.54 -3.32
C ALA A 549 -15.70 -31.90 -3.79
N GLY A 550 -14.61 -32.38 -3.19
CA GLY A 550 -14.09 -33.73 -3.41
C GLY A 550 -15.02 -34.80 -2.85
#